data_3c6dd59f1353aa3be3c7f735faff315b
#
_entry.id   3c6dd59f1353aa3be3c7f735faff315b
#
_cell.length_a   1.000
_cell.length_b   1.000
_cell.length_c   1.000
_cell.angle_alpha   90.00
_cell.angle_beta   90.00
_cell.angle_gamma   90.00
#
_symmetry.space_group_name_H-M   'P 1'
#
loop_
_entity.id
_entity.type
_entity.pdbx_description
1 polymer ?
#
loop_
_entity_poly.entity_id
_entity_poly.type
_entity_poly.pdbx_seq_one_letter_code
_entity_poly.pdbx_strand_id
1 'polypeptide(L)'
;MTPHDPSATAEKPSEATSVPSEAALHKMAQKLRRHSLESTAEAGSGHPTSCMSCAELMAVLFFDEMRWDPRDPSGDGADVFVLSKGHAAPILWAALKEAGAIADELSSLRRFDSVLEGHPTPRCPWVRVATGSLGQGLSAAAGMAWARKRDDKPGRVFALLGDGEAAEGAVWEAAQFAAFYALDNLVALVDVNGLGQSGPTMFRSDTLPYESRFRAFGWDVAVVDGHDVGRIRHAFEKSRDVVGKPFALVARTLKGKGVSFLQDKDGWHGKPVKKGEELSKALAELGDTAVTLSVAPRRYASPPCPPARPGPSTAPPPS
;
A
#
# COMPACT_ATOMS: atom_id res chain seq x y z
N MET A 1 26.75 -13.20 53.85
CA MET A 1 25.81 -14.05 53.08
C MET A 1 24.42 -13.50 53.30
N THR A 2 23.95 -12.67 52.40
CA THR A 2 22.59 -12.15 52.39
C THR A 2 21.86 -12.85 51.23
N PRO A 3 20.62 -13.35 51.44
CA PRO A 3 19.90 -14.10 50.40
C PRO A 3 19.38 -13.17 49.31
N HIS A 4 19.54 -13.60 48.07
CA HIS A 4 18.97 -13.01 46.89
C HIS A 4 17.45 -13.23 46.87
N ASP A 5 16.69 -12.14 46.74
CA ASP A 5 15.25 -12.15 46.54
C ASP A 5 14.95 -12.34 45.03
N PRO A 6 14.22 -13.37 44.57
CA PRO A 6 13.88 -13.61 43.17
C PRO A 6 12.44 -13.19 42.90
N SER A 7 12.08 -11.93 43.10
CA SER A 7 10.75 -11.42 42.70
C SER A 7 10.85 -10.18 41.86
N ALA A 8 11.61 -10.26 40.76
CA ALA A 8 11.43 -9.34 39.64
C ALA A 8 10.32 -9.91 38.76
N THR A 9 9.09 -9.50 39.04
CA THR A 9 7.95 -9.74 38.16
C THR A 9 8.19 -9.02 36.83
N ALA A 10 8.47 -9.80 35.79
CA ALA A 10 8.45 -9.32 34.42
C ALA A 10 7.04 -8.79 34.10
N GLU A 11 6.92 -7.49 33.97
CA GLU A 11 5.71 -6.86 33.45
C GLU A 11 5.41 -7.43 32.06
N LYS A 12 4.28 -8.11 31.97
CA LYS A 12 3.69 -8.50 30.68
C LYS A 12 3.31 -7.23 29.91
N PRO A 13 3.67 -7.08 28.64
CA PRO A 13 3.11 -6.03 27.82
C PRO A 13 1.64 -6.38 27.55
N SER A 14 0.75 -5.79 28.33
CA SER A 14 -0.69 -5.73 28.08
C SER A 14 -0.99 -4.40 27.40
N GLU A 15 -1.01 -4.39 26.09
CA GLU A 15 -1.84 -3.46 25.34
C GLU A 15 -2.44 -4.23 24.15
N ALA A 16 -3.67 -4.68 24.33
CA ALA A 16 -4.56 -5.00 23.23
C ALA A 16 -4.72 -3.69 22.43
N THR A 17 -3.99 -3.55 21.33
CA THR A 17 -4.13 -2.40 20.46
C THR A 17 -5.56 -2.41 19.91
N SER A 18 -6.36 -1.46 20.38
CA SER A 18 -7.73 -1.28 19.93
C SER A 18 -7.72 -0.99 18.42
N VAL A 19 -8.67 -1.59 17.70
CA VAL A 19 -8.90 -1.28 16.27
C VAL A 19 -9.06 0.23 16.12
N PRO A 20 -8.31 0.90 15.21
CA PRO A 20 -8.40 2.34 15.05
C PRO A 20 -9.82 2.78 14.69
N SER A 21 -10.30 3.89 15.25
CA SER A 21 -11.58 4.47 14.84
C SER A 21 -11.51 5.04 13.42
N GLU A 22 -12.64 5.14 12.74
CA GLU A 22 -12.69 5.78 11.40
C GLU A 22 -12.19 7.23 11.45
N ALA A 23 -12.53 7.96 12.49
CA ALA A 23 -12.05 9.32 12.70
C ALA A 23 -10.52 9.39 12.82
N ALA A 24 -9.90 8.42 13.52
CA ALA A 24 -8.45 8.35 13.65
C ALA A 24 -7.76 7.99 12.32
N LEU A 25 -8.34 7.07 11.54
CA LEU A 25 -7.84 6.72 10.21
C LEU A 25 -8.00 7.88 9.23
N HIS A 26 -9.10 8.63 9.32
CA HIS A 26 -9.29 9.84 8.50
C HIS A 26 -8.24 10.91 8.85
N LYS A 27 -7.98 11.14 10.14
CA LYS A 27 -6.89 12.03 10.57
C LYS A 27 -5.52 11.55 10.10
N MET A 28 -5.26 10.24 10.13
CA MET A 28 -4.03 9.67 9.59
C MET A 28 -3.92 9.94 8.08
N ALA A 29 -4.97 9.77 7.31
CA ALA A 29 -4.97 10.12 5.89
C ALA A 29 -4.61 11.60 5.65
N GLN A 30 -5.14 12.52 6.47
CA GLN A 30 -4.76 13.93 6.40
C GLN A 30 -3.28 14.15 6.75
N LYS A 31 -2.76 13.44 7.75
CA LYS A 31 -1.34 13.48 8.11
C LYS A 31 -0.43 12.98 6.98
N LEU A 32 -0.81 11.90 6.32
CA LEU A 32 -0.09 11.38 5.15
C LEU A 32 -0.08 12.37 3.97
N ARG A 33 -1.20 13.09 3.74
CA ARG A 33 -1.27 14.20 2.76
C ARG A 33 -0.29 15.31 3.12
N ARG A 34 -0.29 15.74 4.38
CA ARG A 34 0.62 16.78 4.90
C ARG A 34 2.06 16.41 4.64
N HIS A 35 2.48 15.21 5.05
CA HIS A 35 3.85 14.73 4.81
C HIS A 35 4.23 14.66 3.34
N SER A 36 3.28 14.25 2.47
CA SER A 36 3.51 14.21 1.02
C SER A 36 3.72 15.61 0.44
N LEU A 37 2.97 16.62 0.91
CA LEU A 37 3.15 18.01 0.50
C LEU A 37 4.48 18.58 1.01
N GLU A 38 4.79 18.41 2.29
CA GLU A 38 6.01 18.93 2.91
C GLU A 38 7.26 18.32 2.28
N SER A 39 7.31 16.99 2.13
CA SER A 39 8.48 16.31 1.56
C SER A 39 8.71 16.64 0.08
N THR A 40 7.66 16.73 -0.72
CA THR A 40 7.78 17.09 -2.14
C THR A 40 8.12 18.57 -2.34
N ALA A 41 7.59 19.46 -1.48
CA ALA A 41 7.96 20.88 -1.49
C ALA A 41 9.43 21.06 -1.08
N GLU A 42 9.92 20.31 -0.06
CA GLU A 42 11.31 20.31 0.36
C GLU A 42 12.23 19.84 -0.78
N ALA A 43 11.88 18.74 -1.44
CA ALA A 43 12.64 18.21 -2.56
C ALA A 43 12.56 19.07 -3.83
N GLY A 44 11.61 20.02 -3.93
CA GLY A 44 11.31 20.76 -5.14
C GLY A 44 10.89 19.87 -6.32
N SER A 45 10.44 18.65 -6.05
CA SER A 45 10.12 17.62 -7.04
C SER A 45 9.21 16.54 -6.44
N GLY A 46 8.32 15.94 -7.25
CA GLY A 46 7.47 14.83 -6.83
C GLY A 46 6.02 15.00 -7.28
N HIS A 47 5.16 14.07 -6.83
CA HIS A 47 3.78 13.97 -7.28
C HIS A 47 2.79 14.06 -6.10
N PRO A 48 2.74 15.18 -5.36
CA PRO A 48 1.92 15.28 -4.16
C PRO A 48 0.43 15.02 -4.44
N THR A 49 -0.11 15.50 -5.55
CA THR A 49 -1.53 15.32 -5.88
C THR A 49 -1.92 13.85 -6.08
N SER A 50 -1.00 13.03 -6.61
CA SER A 50 -1.18 11.57 -6.75
C SER A 50 -1.05 10.84 -5.41
N CYS A 51 -0.36 11.41 -4.44
CA CYS A 51 -0.32 10.93 -3.05
C CYS A 51 -1.64 11.25 -2.34
N MET A 52 -2.13 12.46 -2.52
CA MET A 52 -3.32 12.97 -1.82
C MET A 52 -4.60 12.22 -2.20
N SER A 53 -4.71 11.71 -3.43
CA SER A 53 -5.89 10.96 -3.87
C SER A 53 -6.09 9.66 -3.09
N CYS A 54 -5.03 8.91 -2.83
CA CYS A 54 -5.11 7.58 -2.21
C CYS A 54 -4.83 7.56 -0.70
N ALA A 55 -4.91 8.71 -0.02
CA ALA A 55 -4.48 8.80 1.38
C ALA A 55 -5.34 7.96 2.34
N GLU A 56 -6.65 7.89 2.16
CA GLU A 56 -7.52 7.02 2.96
C GLU A 56 -7.24 5.54 2.69
N LEU A 57 -7.02 5.16 1.43
CA LEU A 57 -6.64 3.79 1.08
C LEU A 57 -5.35 3.38 1.80
N MET A 58 -4.33 4.25 1.80
CA MET A 58 -3.06 4.03 2.48
C MET A 58 -3.22 3.98 4.00
N ALA A 59 -4.02 4.88 4.58
CA ALA A 59 -4.25 4.90 6.02
C ALA A 59 -4.96 3.62 6.50
N VAL A 60 -6.03 3.20 5.83
CA VAL A 60 -6.74 1.96 6.18
C VAL A 60 -5.83 0.76 5.96
N LEU A 61 -5.12 0.68 4.83
CA LEU A 61 -4.28 -0.45 4.51
C LEU A 61 -3.15 -0.64 5.53
N PHE A 62 -2.38 0.40 5.83
CA PHE A 62 -1.17 0.29 6.67
C PHE A 62 -1.47 0.21 8.16
N PHE A 63 -2.55 0.88 8.64
CA PHE A 63 -2.83 1.02 10.07
C PHE A 63 -3.96 0.12 10.58
N ASP A 64 -4.71 -0.51 9.69
CA ASP A 64 -5.84 -1.37 10.07
C ASP A 64 -5.84 -2.74 9.38
N GLU A 65 -5.68 -2.80 8.05
CA GLU A 65 -5.89 -4.03 7.28
C GLU A 65 -4.68 -4.96 7.26
N MET A 66 -3.50 -4.46 6.86
CA MET A 66 -2.31 -5.28 6.68
C MET A 66 -1.86 -5.95 7.97
N ARG A 67 -1.47 -7.23 7.87
CA ARG A 67 -0.78 -7.98 8.92
C ARG A 67 0.71 -7.93 8.68
N TRP A 68 1.40 -7.09 9.41
CA TRP A 68 2.83 -6.88 9.29
C TRP A 68 3.43 -6.41 10.61
N ASP A 69 4.74 -6.48 10.75
CA ASP A 69 5.48 -5.91 11.88
C ASP A 69 6.39 -4.79 11.38
N PRO A 70 6.13 -3.52 11.73
CA PRO A 70 6.95 -2.39 11.28
C PRO A 70 8.44 -2.47 11.64
N ARG A 71 8.84 -3.40 12.49
CA ARG A 71 10.22 -3.61 12.91
C ARG A 71 10.94 -4.72 12.14
N ASP A 72 10.19 -5.50 11.33
CA ASP A 72 10.76 -6.64 10.61
C ASP A 72 10.34 -6.64 9.13
N PRO A 73 11.14 -6.01 8.28
CA PRO A 73 10.88 -5.96 6.84
C PRO A 73 11.00 -7.32 6.16
N SER A 74 11.73 -8.28 6.74
CA SER A 74 11.94 -9.62 6.15
C SER A 74 10.87 -10.62 6.52
N GLY A 75 9.94 -10.27 7.39
CA GLY A 75 9.04 -11.17 8.11
C GLY A 75 8.28 -12.18 7.24
N ASP A 76 8.58 -13.47 7.43
CA ASP A 76 7.73 -14.53 6.93
C ASP A 76 6.34 -14.42 7.59
N GLY A 77 5.28 -14.68 6.80
CA GLY A 77 3.90 -14.58 7.29
C GLY A 77 3.36 -13.14 7.42
N ALA A 78 4.07 -12.12 6.90
CA ALA A 78 3.56 -10.77 6.79
C ALA A 78 2.93 -10.52 5.41
N ASP A 79 1.96 -9.61 5.34
CA ASP A 79 1.46 -9.10 4.08
C ASP A 79 2.54 -8.27 3.35
N VAL A 80 2.42 -8.17 2.04
CA VAL A 80 3.34 -7.39 1.20
C VAL A 80 2.55 -6.31 0.47
N PHE A 81 3.12 -5.11 0.42
CA PHE A 81 2.58 -4.01 -0.36
C PHE A 81 3.46 -3.65 -1.55
N VAL A 82 2.84 -3.44 -2.70
CA VAL A 82 3.47 -2.95 -3.94
C VAL A 82 2.79 -1.65 -4.36
N LEU A 83 3.52 -0.55 -4.31
CA LEU A 83 3.04 0.71 -4.86
C LEU A 83 3.26 0.71 -6.37
N SER A 84 2.31 0.20 -7.16
CA SER A 84 2.43 0.08 -8.62
C SER A 84 2.52 1.46 -9.29
N LYS A 85 1.68 2.43 -8.88
CA LYS A 85 1.82 3.85 -9.25
C LYS A 85 3.01 4.49 -8.50
N GLY A 86 4.21 4.04 -8.82
CA GLY A 86 5.45 4.35 -8.09
C GLY A 86 5.75 5.83 -7.89
N HIS A 87 5.24 6.70 -8.76
CA HIS A 87 5.37 8.14 -8.63
C HIS A 87 4.70 8.71 -7.36
N ALA A 88 3.79 7.95 -6.72
CA ALA A 88 3.22 8.31 -5.42
C ALA A 88 4.11 7.86 -4.23
N ALA A 89 5.41 7.62 -4.43
CA ALA A 89 6.35 7.23 -3.38
C ALA A 89 6.29 8.09 -2.09
N PRO A 90 6.10 9.43 -2.13
CA PRO A 90 6.04 10.22 -0.91
C PRO A 90 5.01 9.76 0.11
N ILE A 91 3.84 9.24 -0.32
CA ILE A 91 2.85 8.73 0.64
C ILE A 91 3.24 7.37 1.21
N LEU A 92 3.96 6.54 0.47
CA LEU A 92 4.53 5.29 1.01
C LEU A 92 5.54 5.60 2.11
N TRP A 93 6.46 6.54 1.86
CA TRP A 93 7.43 6.97 2.86
C TRP A 93 6.76 7.55 4.09
N ALA A 94 5.71 8.36 3.91
CA ALA A 94 4.90 8.88 5.01
C ALA A 94 4.23 7.77 5.82
N ALA A 95 3.62 6.78 5.18
CA ALA A 95 2.98 5.65 5.86
C ALA A 95 3.99 4.80 6.64
N LEU A 96 5.15 4.50 6.05
CA LEU A 96 6.23 3.75 6.72
C LEU A 96 6.81 4.53 7.92
N LYS A 97 6.99 5.86 7.79
CA LYS A 97 7.47 6.72 8.88
C LYS A 97 6.47 6.74 10.05
N GLU A 98 5.20 6.96 9.77
CA GLU A 98 4.15 7.01 10.79
C GLU A 98 3.90 5.66 11.46
N ALA A 99 4.13 4.56 10.75
CA ALA A 99 4.11 3.21 11.32
C ALA A 99 5.36 2.87 12.15
N GLY A 100 6.40 3.71 12.13
CA GLY A 100 7.68 3.45 12.80
C GLY A 100 8.58 2.44 12.08
N ALA A 101 8.33 2.19 10.79
CA ALA A 101 9.07 1.23 9.98
C ALA A 101 10.38 1.79 9.41
N ILE A 102 10.49 3.11 9.27
CA ILE A 102 11.70 3.82 8.84
C ILE A 102 12.02 4.95 9.81
N ALA A 103 13.32 5.18 10.05
CA ALA A 103 13.80 6.28 10.87
C ALA A 103 14.08 7.54 10.05
N ASP A 104 14.26 7.40 8.74
CA ASP A 104 14.67 8.47 7.83
C ASP A 104 13.72 9.68 7.90
N GLU A 105 14.31 10.88 7.81
CA GLU A 105 13.52 12.11 7.76
C GLU A 105 12.92 12.32 6.37
N LEU A 106 11.61 12.59 6.30
CA LEU A 106 10.89 12.75 5.03
C LEU A 106 11.42 13.94 4.20
N SER A 107 12.08 14.90 4.84
CA SER A 107 12.80 16.00 4.19
C SER A 107 14.02 15.55 3.37
N SER A 108 14.47 14.29 3.53
CA SER A 108 15.54 13.70 2.73
C SER A 108 15.06 13.12 1.39
N LEU A 109 13.75 13.24 1.08
CA LEU A 109 13.20 12.77 -0.18
C LEU A 109 14.02 13.23 -1.37
N ARG A 110 14.40 12.28 -2.25
CA ARG A 110 15.19 12.51 -3.47
C ARG A 110 16.60 13.05 -3.26
N ARG A 111 17.14 13.12 -2.04
CA ARG A 111 18.57 13.37 -1.85
C ARG A 111 19.38 12.17 -2.33
N PHE A 112 20.57 12.41 -2.83
CA PHE A 112 21.40 11.37 -3.45
C PHE A 112 21.72 10.20 -2.50
N ASP A 113 21.94 10.49 -1.24
CA ASP A 113 22.28 9.54 -0.17
C ASP A 113 21.05 8.94 0.54
N SER A 114 19.85 9.44 0.24
CA SER A 114 18.60 8.97 0.85
C SER A 114 18.06 7.69 0.19
N VAL A 115 17.48 6.81 1.00
CA VAL A 115 16.69 5.67 0.52
C VAL A 115 15.26 6.07 0.13
N LEU A 116 14.85 7.30 0.47
CA LEU A 116 13.53 7.85 0.13
C LEU A 116 13.55 8.41 -1.30
N GLU A 117 13.61 7.51 -2.26
CA GLU A 117 13.67 7.87 -3.67
C GLU A 117 12.30 8.36 -4.19
N GLY A 118 12.31 9.06 -5.33
CA GLY A 118 11.09 9.58 -5.96
C GLY A 118 10.18 8.49 -6.54
N HIS A 119 10.70 7.28 -6.70
CA HIS A 119 10.00 6.04 -7.00
C HIS A 119 10.56 4.96 -6.10
N PRO A 120 9.74 4.01 -5.60
CA PRO A 120 10.23 3.01 -4.66
C PRO A 120 11.23 2.07 -5.31
N THR A 121 12.33 1.79 -4.61
CA THR A 121 13.31 0.78 -5.00
C THR A 121 13.67 -0.12 -3.81
N PRO A 122 14.21 -1.34 -4.04
CA PRO A 122 14.66 -2.26 -2.99
C PRO A 122 15.83 -1.74 -2.13
N ARG A 123 16.32 -0.53 -2.35
CA ARG A 123 17.22 0.15 -1.39
C ARG A 123 16.54 0.35 -0.04
N CYS A 124 15.23 0.58 -0.04
CA CYS A 124 14.42 0.53 1.17
C CYS A 124 13.99 -0.92 1.42
N PRO A 125 14.29 -1.52 2.59
CA PRO A 125 13.98 -2.92 2.88
C PRO A 125 12.49 -3.29 2.81
N TRP A 126 11.61 -2.30 2.90
CA TRP A 126 10.15 -2.47 2.79
C TRP A 126 9.66 -2.57 1.35
N VAL A 127 10.49 -2.26 0.38
CA VAL A 127 10.15 -2.29 -1.05
C VAL A 127 10.69 -3.57 -1.67
N ARG A 128 9.78 -4.42 -2.16
CA ARG A 128 10.14 -5.72 -2.75
C ARG A 128 10.50 -5.65 -4.22
N VAL A 129 10.02 -4.63 -4.91
CA VAL A 129 10.22 -4.44 -6.35
C VAL A 129 10.27 -2.94 -6.66
N ALA A 130 11.19 -2.55 -7.55
CA ALA A 130 11.22 -1.19 -8.08
C ALA A 130 9.98 -0.94 -8.94
N THR A 131 9.33 0.22 -8.76
CA THR A 131 8.18 0.64 -9.55
C THR A 131 8.36 2.04 -10.09
N GLY A 132 7.50 2.43 -11.05
CA GLY A 132 7.60 3.71 -11.76
C GLY A 132 7.42 3.55 -13.25
N SER A 133 7.83 2.42 -13.82
CA SER A 133 7.35 1.96 -15.12
C SER A 133 5.94 1.42 -14.92
N LEU A 134 4.94 2.18 -15.40
CA LEU A 134 3.53 1.89 -15.12
C LEU A 134 3.11 0.52 -15.69
N GLY A 135 2.21 -0.14 -15.00
CA GLY A 135 1.68 -1.46 -15.34
C GLY A 135 2.49 -2.65 -14.82
N GLN A 136 3.76 -2.46 -14.41
CA GLN A 136 4.63 -3.56 -13.98
C GLN A 136 4.38 -4.02 -12.54
N GLY A 137 3.89 -3.13 -11.67
CA GLY A 137 3.72 -3.44 -10.24
C GLY A 137 2.71 -4.55 -9.99
N LEU A 138 1.59 -4.60 -10.74
CA LEU A 138 0.61 -5.67 -10.60
C LEU A 138 1.17 -7.03 -11.05
N SER A 139 1.98 -7.05 -12.11
CA SER A 139 2.65 -8.26 -12.58
C SER A 139 3.61 -8.82 -11.51
N ALA A 140 4.40 -7.94 -10.90
CA ALA A 140 5.28 -8.33 -9.80
C ALA A 140 4.49 -8.84 -8.57
N ALA A 141 3.40 -8.15 -8.20
CA ALA A 141 2.51 -8.55 -7.12
C ALA A 141 1.87 -9.93 -7.38
N ALA A 142 1.41 -10.18 -8.60
CA ALA A 142 0.86 -11.47 -9.01
C ALA A 142 1.90 -12.60 -8.92
N GLY A 143 3.15 -12.33 -9.34
CA GLY A 143 4.26 -13.27 -9.18
C GLY A 143 4.56 -13.60 -7.71
N MET A 144 4.56 -12.59 -6.83
CA MET A 144 4.74 -12.78 -5.38
C MET A 144 3.59 -13.57 -4.76
N ALA A 145 2.34 -13.27 -5.13
CA ALA A 145 1.16 -13.96 -4.65
C ALA A 145 1.16 -15.43 -5.08
N TRP A 146 1.51 -15.69 -6.34
CA TRP A 146 1.66 -17.04 -6.89
C TRP A 146 2.75 -17.85 -6.18
N ALA A 147 3.94 -17.25 -5.98
CA ALA A 147 5.04 -17.91 -5.27
C ALA A 147 4.64 -18.29 -3.84
N ARG A 148 3.98 -17.36 -3.10
CA ARG A 148 3.47 -17.64 -1.74
C ARG A 148 2.48 -18.79 -1.74
N LYS A 149 1.50 -18.78 -2.67
CA LYS A 149 0.49 -19.83 -2.76
C LYS A 149 1.10 -21.19 -3.10
N ARG A 150 2.07 -21.23 -4.01
CA ARG A 150 2.78 -22.46 -4.37
C ARG A 150 3.62 -23.02 -3.23
N ASP A 151 4.22 -22.15 -2.44
CA ASP A 151 5.12 -22.52 -1.35
C ASP A 151 4.36 -22.66 0.00
N ASP A 152 3.02 -22.66 -0.01
CA ASP A 152 2.13 -22.71 1.15
C ASP A 152 2.46 -21.63 2.21
N LYS A 153 3.00 -20.49 1.76
CA LYS A 153 3.34 -19.36 2.65
C LYS A 153 2.12 -18.47 2.85
N PRO A 154 1.78 -18.15 4.10
CA PRO A 154 0.66 -17.26 4.39
C PRO A 154 0.99 -15.81 4.02
N GLY A 155 -0.02 -14.97 4.06
CA GLY A 155 0.07 -13.53 3.79
C GLY A 155 -0.42 -13.18 2.40
N ARG A 156 -1.02 -11.99 2.33
CA ARG A 156 -1.58 -11.43 1.09
C ARG A 156 -0.59 -10.46 0.46
N VAL A 157 -0.81 -10.21 -0.81
CA VAL A 157 -0.08 -9.20 -1.58
C VAL A 157 -1.07 -8.13 -2.01
N PHE A 158 -0.79 -6.87 -1.67
CA PHE A 158 -1.58 -5.72 -2.04
C PHE A 158 -0.83 -4.91 -3.09
N ALA A 159 -1.51 -4.48 -4.16
CA ALA A 159 -0.95 -3.62 -5.20
C ALA A 159 -1.82 -2.39 -5.40
N LEU A 160 -1.25 -1.18 -5.29
CA LEU A 160 -1.96 0.07 -5.52
C LEU A 160 -1.60 0.64 -6.91
N LEU A 161 -2.60 0.66 -7.78
CA LEU A 161 -2.52 1.15 -9.16
C LEU A 161 -3.21 2.52 -9.31
N GLY A 162 -2.85 3.24 -10.36
CA GLY A 162 -3.60 4.40 -10.83
C GLY A 162 -4.53 4.05 -12.00
N ASP A 163 -5.56 4.86 -12.20
CA ASP A 163 -6.48 4.73 -13.34
C ASP A 163 -5.80 4.95 -14.70
N GLY A 164 -4.89 5.92 -14.79
CA GLY A 164 -4.06 6.12 -15.98
C GLY A 164 -3.11 4.94 -16.23
N GLU A 165 -2.59 4.32 -15.17
CA GLU A 165 -1.77 3.11 -15.25
C GLU A 165 -2.56 1.91 -15.79
N ALA A 166 -3.86 1.83 -15.52
CA ALA A 166 -4.72 0.77 -16.05
C ALA A 166 -4.94 0.83 -17.58
N ALA A 167 -4.36 1.81 -18.28
CA ALA A 167 -4.26 1.82 -19.73
C ALA A 167 -3.16 0.89 -20.25
N GLU A 168 -2.20 0.51 -19.42
CA GLU A 168 -1.10 -0.39 -19.79
C GLU A 168 -1.59 -1.83 -19.96
N GLY A 169 -1.19 -2.48 -21.06
CA GLY A 169 -1.56 -3.87 -21.36
C GLY A 169 -1.11 -4.86 -20.29
N ALA A 170 0.07 -4.62 -19.68
CA ALA A 170 0.64 -5.45 -18.62
C ALA A 170 -0.27 -5.58 -17.38
N VAL A 171 -1.11 -4.60 -17.09
CA VAL A 171 -2.11 -4.67 -16.01
C VAL A 171 -3.11 -5.79 -16.29
N TRP A 172 -3.59 -5.90 -17.52
CA TRP A 172 -4.60 -6.88 -17.93
C TRP A 172 -4.02 -8.27 -18.14
N GLU A 173 -2.78 -8.36 -18.61
CA GLU A 173 -2.01 -9.62 -18.64
C GLU A 173 -1.85 -10.19 -17.22
N ALA A 174 -1.46 -9.34 -16.26
CA ALA A 174 -1.37 -9.73 -14.86
C ALA A 174 -2.73 -10.12 -14.26
N ALA A 175 -3.80 -9.39 -14.64
CA ALA A 175 -5.16 -9.70 -14.19
C ALA A 175 -5.61 -11.09 -14.69
N GLN A 176 -5.34 -11.42 -15.94
CA GLN A 176 -5.62 -12.74 -16.50
C GLN A 176 -4.82 -13.85 -15.79
N PHE A 177 -3.51 -13.64 -15.59
CA PHE A 177 -2.65 -14.55 -14.89
C PHE A 177 -3.15 -14.83 -13.47
N ALA A 178 -3.48 -13.77 -12.73
CA ALA A 178 -3.94 -13.89 -11.34
C ALA A 178 -5.25 -14.69 -11.23
N ALA A 179 -6.18 -14.48 -12.12
CA ALA A 179 -7.43 -15.23 -12.16
C ALA A 179 -7.22 -16.70 -12.55
N PHE A 180 -6.37 -16.96 -13.57
CA PHE A 180 -6.05 -18.33 -14.00
C PHE A 180 -5.45 -19.17 -12.88
N TYR A 181 -4.55 -18.59 -12.07
CA TYR A 181 -3.94 -19.26 -10.92
C TYR A 181 -4.74 -19.13 -9.63
N ALA A 182 -5.95 -18.57 -9.69
CA ALA A 182 -6.86 -18.43 -8.55
C ALA A 182 -6.17 -17.76 -7.34
N LEU A 183 -5.48 -16.61 -7.57
CA LEU A 183 -4.68 -15.92 -6.56
C LEU A 183 -5.57 -15.15 -5.57
N ASP A 184 -6.27 -15.84 -4.70
CA ASP A 184 -7.12 -15.29 -3.64
C ASP A 184 -6.35 -14.55 -2.53
N ASN A 185 -5.03 -14.64 -2.57
CA ASN A 185 -4.11 -13.87 -1.75
C ASN A 185 -3.60 -12.58 -2.43
N LEU A 186 -4.14 -12.19 -3.60
CA LEU A 186 -3.81 -10.95 -4.30
C LEU A 186 -4.98 -9.97 -4.24
N VAL A 187 -4.69 -8.74 -3.78
CA VAL A 187 -5.64 -7.62 -3.74
C VAL A 187 -5.09 -6.44 -4.53
N ALA A 188 -5.78 -6.06 -5.59
CA ALA A 188 -5.47 -4.84 -6.35
C ALA A 188 -6.34 -3.69 -5.86
N LEU A 189 -5.75 -2.53 -5.56
CA LEU A 189 -6.43 -1.29 -5.30
C LEU A 189 -6.26 -0.39 -6.52
N VAL A 190 -7.35 0.13 -7.07
CA VAL A 190 -7.31 1.03 -8.21
C VAL A 190 -7.77 2.42 -7.78
N ASP A 191 -6.85 3.38 -7.78
CA ASP A 191 -7.10 4.79 -7.44
C ASP A 191 -7.63 5.52 -8.68
N VAL A 192 -8.96 5.57 -8.80
CA VAL A 192 -9.66 6.19 -9.94
C VAL A 192 -9.88 7.68 -9.63
N ASN A 193 -8.85 8.49 -9.90
CA ASN A 193 -8.84 9.93 -9.63
C ASN A 193 -9.13 10.80 -10.86
N GLY A 194 -9.25 10.22 -12.04
CA GLY A 194 -9.68 10.87 -13.27
C GLY A 194 -8.62 11.69 -14.01
N LEU A 195 -7.43 11.88 -13.45
CA LEU A 195 -6.40 12.75 -14.00
C LEU A 195 -5.07 12.02 -14.22
N GLY A 196 -4.64 11.96 -15.47
CA GLY A 196 -3.34 11.41 -15.88
C GLY A 196 -2.20 12.42 -15.79
N GLN A 197 -1.15 12.18 -16.58
CA GLN A 197 0.03 13.04 -16.67
C GLN A 197 -0.25 14.32 -17.45
N SER A 198 -0.96 14.22 -18.55
CA SER A 198 -1.15 15.32 -19.52
C SER A 198 -2.60 15.75 -19.66
N GLY A 199 -3.48 15.37 -18.73
CA GLY A 199 -4.90 15.68 -18.77
C GLY A 199 -5.75 14.55 -18.19
N PRO A 200 -7.06 14.55 -18.43
CA PRO A 200 -7.96 13.52 -17.96
C PRO A 200 -7.56 12.12 -18.44
N THR A 201 -7.77 11.12 -17.59
CA THR A 201 -7.66 9.71 -18.00
C THR A 201 -8.82 9.32 -18.95
N MET A 202 -8.68 8.19 -19.66
CA MET A 202 -9.63 7.74 -20.67
C MET A 202 -11.09 7.70 -20.17
N PHE A 203 -11.28 7.25 -18.94
CA PHE A 203 -12.61 7.11 -18.32
C PHE A 203 -12.88 8.13 -17.21
N ARG A 204 -11.94 9.06 -17.00
CA ARG A 204 -12.04 10.04 -15.92
C ARG A 204 -12.35 9.34 -14.58
N SER A 205 -13.29 9.88 -13.79
CA SER A 205 -13.73 9.31 -12.51
C SER A 205 -14.80 8.22 -12.63
N ASP A 206 -15.07 7.71 -13.85
CA ASP A 206 -15.99 6.58 -14.03
C ASP A 206 -15.32 5.27 -13.65
N THR A 207 -15.86 4.61 -12.65
CA THR A 207 -15.36 3.34 -12.12
C THR A 207 -15.86 2.11 -12.88
N LEU A 208 -16.98 2.23 -13.61
CA LEU A 208 -17.63 1.10 -14.28
C LEU A 208 -16.73 0.38 -15.30
N PRO A 209 -15.92 1.05 -16.13
CA PRO A 209 -15.02 0.36 -17.06
C PRO A 209 -13.95 -0.49 -16.35
N TYR A 210 -13.45 -0.03 -15.20
CA TYR A 210 -12.47 -0.78 -14.41
C TYR A 210 -13.11 -1.99 -13.74
N GLU A 211 -14.27 -1.80 -13.08
CA GLU A 211 -15.05 -2.88 -12.49
C GLU A 211 -15.38 -3.96 -13.52
N SER A 212 -15.94 -3.57 -14.67
CA SER A 212 -16.37 -4.50 -15.73
C SER A 212 -15.20 -5.31 -16.27
N ARG A 213 -14.03 -4.68 -16.48
CA ARG A 213 -12.83 -5.36 -16.96
C ARG A 213 -12.28 -6.36 -15.95
N PHE A 214 -12.12 -5.99 -14.67
CA PHE A 214 -11.65 -6.92 -13.65
C PHE A 214 -12.61 -8.11 -13.49
N ARG A 215 -13.93 -7.88 -13.51
CA ARG A 215 -14.93 -8.95 -13.50
C ARG A 215 -14.82 -9.87 -14.72
N ALA A 216 -14.63 -9.29 -15.91
CA ALA A 216 -14.46 -10.07 -17.14
C ALA A 216 -13.19 -10.96 -17.11
N PHE A 217 -12.15 -10.53 -16.41
CA PHE A 217 -10.96 -11.35 -16.14
C PHE A 217 -11.13 -12.35 -14.98
N GLY A 218 -12.31 -12.43 -14.36
CA GLY A 218 -12.61 -13.43 -13.32
C GLY A 218 -12.30 -13.00 -11.88
N TRP A 219 -12.04 -11.71 -11.65
CA TRP A 219 -11.82 -11.15 -10.31
C TRP A 219 -13.13 -10.92 -9.58
N ASP A 220 -13.10 -10.99 -8.24
CA ASP A 220 -14.12 -10.36 -7.43
C ASP A 220 -13.82 -8.87 -7.27
N VAL A 221 -14.86 -8.02 -7.23
CA VAL A 221 -14.69 -6.56 -7.30
C VAL A 221 -15.61 -5.86 -6.33
N ALA A 222 -15.07 -4.92 -5.56
CA ALA A 222 -15.82 -3.90 -4.84
C ALA A 222 -15.53 -2.51 -5.41
N VAL A 223 -16.57 -1.70 -5.55
CA VAL A 223 -16.46 -0.28 -5.92
C VAL A 223 -16.82 0.57 -4.72
N VAL A 224 -15.96 1.54 -4.39
CA VAL A 224 -16.15 2.39 -3.21
C VAL A 224 -15.89 3.87 -3.51
N ASP A 225 -16.45 4.74 -2.68
CA ASP A 225 -15.89 6.07 -2.50
C ASP A 225 -14.54 5.92 -1.76
N GLY A 226 -13.44 6.26 -2.44
CA GLY A 226 -12.10 6.11 -1.91
C GLY A 226 -11.73 7.14 -0.82
N HIS A 227 -12.67 8.00 -0.43
CA HIS A 227 -12.55 8.93 0.68
C HIS A 227 -13.42 8.55 1.89
N ASP A 228 -14.20 7.49 1.78
CA ASP A 228 -15.02 6.93 2.86
C ASP A 228 -14.28 5.77 3.54
N VAL A 229 -13.70 6.03 4.70
CA VAL A 229 -12.92 5.05 5.49
C VAL A 229 -13.76 3.80 5.82
N GLY A 230 -15.05 3.99 6.18
CA GLY A 230 -15.93 2.88 6.53
C GLY A 230 -16.18 1.95 5.33
N ARG A 231 -16.43 2.51 4.15
CA ARG A 231 -16.60 1.73 2.91
C ARG A 231 -15.33 1.01 2.48
N ILE A 232 -14.16 1.65 2.65
CA ILE A 232 -12.87 1.02 2.36
C ILE A 232 -12.65 -0.19 3.29
N ARG A 233 -12.88 -0.04 4.60
CA ARG A 233 -12.80 -1.13 5.59
C ARG A 233 -13.71 -2.29 5.22
N HIS A 234 -14.98 -1.99 4.93
CA HIS A 234 -15.93 -3.02 4.54
C HIS A 234 -15.53 -3.76 3.25
N ALA A 235 -14.92 -3.07 2.28
CA ALA A 235 -14.40 -3.71 1.08
C ALA A 235 -13.22 -4.65 1.40
N PHE A 236 -12.33 -4.26 2.32
CA PHE A 236 -11.26 -5.16 2.78
C PHE A 236 -11.81 -6.36 3.57
N GLU A 237 -12.85 -6.18 4.40
CA GLU A 237 -13.54 -7.28 5.07
C GLU A 237 -14.04 -8.31 4.04
N LYS A 238 -14.75 -7.85 3.00
CA LYS A 238 -15.21 -8.73 1.91
C LYS A 238 -14.05 -9.43 1.21
N SER A 239 -12.93 -8.75 1.01
CA SER A 239 -11.76 -9.34 0.33
C SER A 239 -11.18 -10.55 1.07
N ARG A 240 -11.37 -10.63 2.39
CA ARG A 240 -10.90 -11.76 3.22
C ARG A 240 -11.72 -13.02 3.02
N ASP A 241 -12.97 -12.87 2.62
CA ASP A 241 -13.92 -13.99 2.42
C ASP A 241 -13.88 -14.54 1.00
N VAL A 242 -13.14 -13.87 0.09
CA VAL A 242 -13.00 -14.33 -1.30
C VAL A 242 -12.07 -15.53 -1.38
N VAL A 243 -12.56 -16.61 -1.97
CA VAL A 243 -11.81 -17.85 -2.16
C VAL A 243 -11.70 -18.19 -3.64
N GLY A 244 -10.51 -18.60 -4.07
CA GLY A 244 -10.26 -19.05 -5.43
C GLY A 244 -10.29 -17.96 -6.51
N LYS A 245 -10.33 -16.67 -6.12
CA LYS A 245 -10.31 -15.53 -7.04
C LYS A 245 -9.48 -14.40 -6.46
N PRO A 246 -8.73 -13.63 -7.27
CA PRO A 246 -8.16 -12.37 -6.83
C PRO A 246 -9.26 -11.32 -6.61
N PHE A 247 -8.95 -10.29 -5.82
CA PHE A 247 -9.88 -9.23 -5.46
C PHE A 247 -9.41 -7.86 -5.96
N ALA A 248 -10.31 -7.06 -6.53
CA ALA A 248 -10.04 -5.68 -6.92
C ALA A 248 -10.93 -4.71 -6.13
N LEU A 249 -10.32 -3.76 -5.46
CA LEU A 249 -10.96 -2.62 -4.84
C LEU A 249 -10.81 -1.42 -5.77
N VAL A 250 -11.88 -1.05 -6.46
CA VAL A 250 -11.92 0.10 -7.36
C VAL A 250 -12.43 1.31 -6.58
N ALA A 251 -11.55 2.26 -6.29
CA ALA A 251 -11.83 3.39 -5.43
C ALA A 251 -11.94 4.67 -6.25
N ARG A 252 -13.11 5.30 -6.25
CA ARG A 252 -13.29 6.64 -6.81
C ARG A 252 -12.70 7.67 -5.86
N THR A 253 -11.75 8.47 -6.35
CA THR A 253 -11.04 9.46 -5.56
C THR A 253 -10.97 10.82 -6.26
N LEU A 254 -10.36 11.80 -5.60
CA LEU A 254 -10.08 13.12 -6.17
C LEU A 254 -8.58 13.41 -6.09
N LYS A 255 -7.95 13.64 -7.22
CA LYS A 255 -6.54 14.03 -7.27
C LYS A 255 -6.32 15.35 -6.53
N GLY A 256 -5.31 15.44 -5.65
CA GLY A 256 -5.06 16.64 -4.85
C GLY A 256 -6.09 16.89 -3.74
N LYS A 257 -6.84 15.86 -3.30
CA LYS A 257 -7.88 15.93 -2.26
C LYS A 257 -7.43 16.68 -1.02
N GLY A 258 -8.26 17.62 -0.57
CA GLY A 258 -8.10 18.36 0.68
C GLY A 258 -7.42 19.72 0.54
N VAL A 259 -6.98 20.11 -0.68
CA VAL A 259 -6.42 21.43 -0.96
C VAL A 259 -7.13 22.02 -2.17
N SER A 260 -7.82 23.11 -1.99
CA SER A 260 -8.79 23.69 -2.96
C SER A 260 -8.18 24.03 -4.31
N PHE A 261 -6.95 24.53 -4.35
CA PHE A 261 -6.27 24.91 -5.58
C PHE A 261 -5.54 23.74 -6.26
N LEU A 262 -5.48 22.56 -5.62
CA LEU A 262 -4.93 21.32 -6.19
C LEU A 262 -6.02 20.30 -6.58
N GLN A 263 -7.11 20.29 -5.80
CA GLN A 263 -8.13 19.26 -5.91
C GLN A 263 -8.84 19.30 -7.26
N ASP A 264 -8.77 18.17 -7.98
CA ASP A 264 -9.39 17.99 -9.30
C ASP A 264 -8.99 19.05 -10.34
N LYS A 265 -7.71 19.47 -10.28
CA LYS A 265 -7.13 20.45 -11.19
C LYS A 265 -6.07 19.83 -12.07
N ASP A 266 -6.20 20.09 -13.38
CA ASP A 266 -5.17 19.75 -14.35
C ASP A 266 -3.87 20.52 -14.13
N GLY A 267 -2.79 19.98 -14.66
CA GLY A 267 -1.49 20.64 -14.68
C GLY A 267 -0.70 20.53 -13.37
N TRP A 268 -1.18 19.77 -12.38
CA TRP A 268 -0.49 19.51 -11.11
C TRP A 268 0.17 18.13 -11.04
N HIS A 269 0.12 17.34 -12.10
CA HIS A 269 0.83 16.06 -12.10
C HIS A 269 2.34 16.30 -12.15
N GLY A 270 3.08 15.71 -11.18
CA GLY A 270 4.53 15.88 -11.09
C GLY A 270 5.02 17.26 -10.65
N LYS A 271 4.13 18.12 -10.19
CA LYS A 271 4.49 19.45 -9.69
C LYS A 271 4.31 19.52 -8.17
N PRO A 272 5.38 19.80 -7.41
CA PRO A 272 5.27 20.09 -6.00
C PRO A 272 4.71 21.50 -5.80
N VAL A 273 4.09 21.75 -4.65
CA VAL A 273 3.77 23.12 -4.22
C VAL A 273 5.07 23.86 -3.86
N LYS A 274 5.10 25.17 -4.08
CA LYS A 274 6.25 25.99 -3.74
C LYS A 274 6.36 26.19 -2.23
N LYS A 275 7.59 26.15 -1.71
CA LYS A 275 7.86 26.54 -0.33
C LYS A 275 7.39 27.97 -0.05
N GLY A 276 7.01 28.25 1.18
CA GLY A 276 6.52 29.55 1.61
C GLY A 276 4.98 29.63 1.57
N GLU A 277 4.43 30.67 0.99
CA GLU A 277 3.00 30.98 1.07
C GLU A 277 2.10 29.88 0.49
N GLU A 278 2.47 29.32 -0.67
CA GLU A 278 1.66 28.28 -1.34
C GLU A 278 1.57 27.00 -0.49
N LEU A 279 2.72 26.54 0.08
CA LEU A 279 2.74 25.41 0.98
C LEU A 279 1.98 25.72 2.27
N SER A 280 2.19 26.89 2.87
CA SER A 280 1.50 27.30 4.10
C SER A 280 -0.02 27.30 3.91
N LYS A 281 -0.51 27.80 2.77
CA LYS A 281 -1.92 27.77 2.41
C LYS A 281 -2.45 26.34 2.28
N ALA A 282 -1.71 25.46 1.57
CA ALA A 282 -2.09 24.04 1.42
C ALA A 282 -2.19 23.33 2.77
N LEU A 283 -1.22 23.56 3.66
CA LEU A 283 -1.19 22.96 4.99
C LEU A 283 -2.32 23.49 5.91
N ALA A 284 -2.66 24.76 5.78
CA ALA A 284 -3.78 25.35 6.51
C ALA A 284 -5.12 24.72 6.12
N GLU A 285 -5.34 24.41 4.83
CA GLU A 285 -6.56 23.76 4.36
C GLU A 285 -6.68 22.31 4.84
N LEU A 286 -5.57 21.60 5.07
CA LEU A 286 -5.58 20.25 5.65
C LEU A 286 -5.93 20.23 7.13
N GLY A 287 -5.79 21.37 7.83
CA GLY A 287 -6.19 21.56 9.23
C GLY A 287 -5.33 20.78 10.23
N ASP A 288 -5.94 20.40 11.36
CA ASP A 288 -5.29 19.62 12.42
C ASP A 288 -5.12 18.16 12.00
N THR A 289 -3.87 17.75 11.90
CA THR A 289 -3.46 16.37 11.54
C THR A 289 -2.83 15.60 12.72
N ALA A 290 -2.96 16.14 13.94
CA ALA A 290 -2.38 15.52 15.11
C ALA A 290 -3.07 14.18 15.43
N VAL A 291 -2.39 13.08 15.12
CA VAL A 291 -2.81 11.71 15.41
C VAL A 291 -1.56 10.83 15.50
N THR A 292 -1.61 9.84 16.37
CA THR A 292 -0.65 8.76 16.42
C THR A 292 -1.42 7.44 16.41
N LEU A 293 -1.09 6.57 15.48
CA LEU A 293 -1.62 5.23 15.41
C LEU A 293 -0.46 4.25 15.52
N SER A 294 -0.53 3.36 16.48
CA SER A 294 0.44 2.27 16.59
C SER A 294 0.03 1.12 15.69
N VAL A 295 0.98 0.59 14.93
CA VAL A 295 0.78 -0.66 14.19
C VAL A 295 1.23 -1.79 15.09
N ALA A 296 0.27 -2.58 15.59
CA ALA A 296 0.60 -3.78 16.31
C ALA A 296 1.23 -4.81 15.37
N PRO A 297 2.36 -5.44 15.76
CA PRO A 297 2.90 -6.54 14.99
C PRO A 297 1.86 -7.64 14.81
N ARG A 298 1.46 -7.90 13.58
CA ARG A 298 0.50 -8.96 13.22
C ARG A 298 1.07 -9.80 12.11
N ARG A 299 1.02 -11.12 12.27
CA ARG A 299 1.46 -12.07 11.24
C ARG A 299 0.50 -13.24 11.18
N TYR A 300 0.48 -13.90 10.04
CA TYR A 300 -0.16 -15.20 9.94
C TYR A 300 0.69 -16.24 10.66
N ALA A 301 0.06 -17.24 11.25
CA ALA A 301 0.79 -18.39 11.74
C ALA A 301 1.52 -19.06 10.56
N SER A 302 2.80 -19.34 10.74
CA SER A 302 3.51 -20.14 9.74
C SER A 302 2.89 -21.53 9.70
N PRO A 303 2.64 -22.13 8.51
CA PRO A 303 2.24 -23.51 8.43
C PRO A 303 3.30 -24.38 9.08
N PRO A 304 2.94 -25.53 9.68
CA PRO A 304 3.92 -26.46 10.20
C PRO A 304 4.90 -26.83 9.07
N CYS A 305 6.19 -26.87 9.40
CA CYS A 305 7.21 -27.22 8.44
C CYS A 305 6.83 -28.58 7.77
N PRO A 306 6.66 -28.64 6.45
CA PRO A 306 6.35 -29.90 5.80
C PRO A 306 7.47 -30.89 6.13
N PRO A 307 7.16 -32.18 6.33
CA PRO A 307 8.17 -33.19 6.57
C PRO A 307 9.19 -33.13 5.43
N ALA A 308 10.48 -33.24 5.78
CA ALA A 308 11.57 -33.22 4.80
C ALA A 308 11.23 -34.19 3.65
N ARG A 309 11.27 -33.70 2.40
CA ARG A 309 11.06 -34.56 1.25
C ARG A 309 12.04 -35.70 1.36
N PRO A 310 11.61 -36.94 1.21
CA PRO A 310 12.56 -38.08 1.15
C PRO A 310 13.59 -37.73 0.09
N GLY A 311 14.87 -37.91 0.44
CA GLY A 311 15.96 -37.69 -0.49
C GLY A 311 15.74 -38.51 -1.78
N PRO A 312 16.41 -38.17 -2.89
CA PRO A 312 16.28 -38.91 -4.12
C PRO A 312 16.56 -40.40 -3.81
N SER A 313 15.64 -41.26 -4.23
CA SER A 313 15.77 -42.71 -4.08
C SER A 313 17.13 -43.15 -4.67
N THR A 314 17.97 -43.76 -3.85
CA THR A 314 19.24 -44.36 -4.28
C THR A 314 19.02 -45.71 -4.95
N ALA A 315 17.80 -46.02 -5.36
CA ALA A 315 17.54 -47.27 -6.10
C ALA A 315 18.21 -47.20 -7.48
N PRO A 316 18.98 -48.24 -7.88
CA PRO A 316 19.56 -48.28 -9.22
C PRO A 316 18.45 -48.32 -10.28
N PRO A 317 18.69 -47.80 -11.49
CA PRO A 317 17.71 -47.87 -12.57
C PRO A 317 17.39 -49.33 -12.88
N PRO A 318 16.14 -49.62 -13.27
CA PRO A 318 15.79 -50.97 -13.70
C PRO A 318 16.62 -51.39 -14.90
N SER A 319 17.14 -52.62 -14.87
CA SER A 319 17.96 -53.28 -15.90
C SER A 319 17.20 -53.52 -17.19
#